data_9c2f4c49088ce3909c152bb760fa6d88
#
_entry.id   9c2f4c49088ce3909c152bb760fa6d88
#
_cell.length_a   1.000
_cell.length_b   1.000
_cell.length_c   1.000
_cell.angle_alpha   90.00
_cell.angle_beta   90.00
_cell.angle_gamma   90.00
#
_symmetry.space_group_name_H-M   'P 1'
#
loop_
_entity.id
_entity.type
_entity.pdbx_description
1 polymer ?
#
loop_
_entity_poly.entity_id
_entity_poly.type
_entity_poly.pdbx_seq_one_letter_code
_entity_poly.pdbx_strand_id
1 'polypeptide(L)' 'SKYIDDVLMLNGDIDEKIYNLEDDVDSLVEEQEALDQQIANQRAIYVEKFTAMQTAVSSFNKTGEFLDNLIKSWNSSN' A
#
# COMPACT_ATOMS: atom_id res chain seq x y z
N SER A 1 35.14 -34.44 29.80
CA SER A 1 34.10 -34.96 30.68
C SER A 1 32.73 -34.87 29.97
N LYS A 2 31.92 -35.87 30.21
CA LYS A 2 30.58 -35.94 29.60
C LYS A 2 29.72 -34.72 29.95
N TYR A 3 29.86 -34.23 31.18
CA TYR A 3 29.13 -33.07 31.63
C TYR A 3 29.53 -31.79 30.87
N ILE A 4 30.80 -31.58 30.62
CA ILE A 4 31.31 -30.44 29.87
C ILE A 4 30.92 -30.57 28.40
N ASP A 5 30.97 -31.76 27.83
CA ASP A 5 30.59 -32.01 26.44
C ASP A 5 29.08 -31.70 26.24
N ASP A 6 28.24 -32.09 27.20
CA ASP A 6 26.81 -31.80 27.14
C ASP A 6 26.54 -30.28 27.19
N VAL A 7 27.27 -29.55 28.04
CA VAL A 7 27.15 -28.08 28.14
C VAL A 7 27.60 -27.41 26.84
N LEU A 8 28.69 -27.89 26.24
CA LEU A 8 29.18 -27.33 24.97
C LEU A 8 28.20 -27.60 23.82
N MET A 9 27.60 -28.78 23.78
CA MET A 9 26.57 -29.09 22.79
C MET A 9 25.33 -28.20 22.96
N LEU A 10 24.91 -27.97 24.22
CA LEU A 10 23.78 -27.11 24.51
C LEU A 10 24.04 -25.66 24.09
N ASN A 11 25.24 -25.14 24.38
CA ASN A 11 25.65 -23.81 23.95
C ASN A 11 25.66 -23.69 22.44
N GLY A 12 26.14 -24.69 21.72
CA GLY A 12 26.12 -24.73 20.27
C GLY A 12 24.70 -24.70 19.71
N ASP A 13 23.79 -25.45 20.33
CA ASP A 13 22.38 -25.46 19.93
C ASP A 13 21.73 -24.11 20.14
N ILE A 14 22.03 -23.44 21.26
CA ILE A 14 21.51 -22.12 21.55
C ILE A 14 22.04 -21.09 20.55
N ASP A 15 23.32 -21.13 20.23
CA ASP A 15 23.94 -20.22 19.25
C ASP A 15 23.33 -20.40 17.88
N GLU A 16 23.07 -21.63 17.47
CA GLU A 16 22.41 -21.93 16.19
C GLU A 16 20.99 -21.39 16.14
N LYS A 17 20.25 -21.54 17.23
CA LYS A 17 18.89 -21.01 17.33
C LYS A 17 18.87 -19.49 17.29
N ILE A 18 19.81 -18.84 17.96
CA ILE A 18 19.93 -17.37 17.93
C ILE A 18 20.22 -16.91 16.50
N TYR A 19 21.12 -17.58 15.82
CA TYR A 19 21.47 -17.27 14.43
C TYR A 19 20.26 -17.41 13.50
N ASN A 20 19.49 -18.49 13.67
CA ASN A 20 18.29 -18.73 12.87
C ASN A 20 17.21 -17.69 13.16
N LEU A 21 17.05 -17.26 14.41
CA LEU A 21 16.09 -16.23 14.80
C LEU A 21 16.48 -14.88 14.22
N GLU A 22 17.77 -14.53 14.21
CA GLU A 22 18.26 -13.32 13.57
C GLU A 22 17.95 -13.31 12.08
N ASP A 23 18.16 -14.43 11.41
CA ASP A 23 17.82 -14.60 9.99
C ASP A 23 16.32 -14.42 9.76
N ASP A 24 15.48 -15.00 10.62
CA ASP A 24 14.03 -14.90 10.53
C ASP A 24 13.58 -13.44 10.73
N VAL A 25 14.18 -12.73 11.68
CA VAL A 25 13.89 -11.31 11.91
C VAL A 25 14.26 -10.47 10.68
N ASP A 26 15.44 -10.72 10.09
CA ASP A 26 15.86 -10.02 8.89
C ASP A 26 14.90 -10.26 7.73
N SER A 27 14.45 -11.49 7.55
CA SER A 27 13.46 -11.84 6.52
C SER A 27 12.13 -11.13 6.76
N LEU A 28 11.69 -11.06 8.01
CA LEU A 28 10.44 -10.36 8.36
C LEU A 28 10.53 -8.87 8.12
N VAL A 29 11.69 -8.27 8.40
CA VAL A 29 11.94 -6.84 8.13
C VAL A 29 11.86 -6.58 6.63
N GLU A 30 12.48 -7.43 5.82
CA GLU A 30 12.42 -7.31 4.35
C GLU A 30 10.99 -7.43 3.84
N GLU A 31 10.22 -8.39 4.36
CA GLU A 31 8.83 -8.57 4.00
C GLU A 31 7.99 -7.36 4.39
N GLN A 32 8.24 -6.80 5.56
CA GLN A 32 7.55 -5.60 6.03
C GLN A 32 7.83 -4.40 5.13
N GLU A 33 9.08 -4.20 4.75
CA GLU A 33 9.47 -3.11 3.84
C GLU A 33 8.80 -3.27 2.48
N ALA A 34 8.77 -4.49 1.94
CA ALA A 34 8.09 -4.78 0.69
C ALA A 34 6.59 -4.51 0.77
N LEU A 35 5.97 -4.89 1.88
CA LEU A 35 4.55 -4.65 2.12
C LEU A 35 4.25 -3.16 2.25
N ASP A 36 5.08 -2.42 2.98
CA ASP A 36 4.94 -0.97 3.14
C ASP A 36 5.02 -0.27 1.79
N GLN A 37 5.94 -0.69 0.93
CA GLN A 37 6.08 -0.14 -0.42
C GLN A 37 4.88 -0.47 -1.28
N GLN A 38 4.34 -1.69 -1.18
CA GLN A 38 3.14 -2.09 -1.89
C GLN A 38 1.93 -1.26 -1.47
N ILE A 39 1.79 -1.01 -0.16
CA ILE A 39 0.72 -0.16 0.37
C ILE A 39 0.87 1.28 -0.14
N ALA A 40 2.09 1.82 -0.14
CA ALA A 40 2.34 3.16 -0.66
C ALA A 40 1.98 3.26 -2.15
N ASN A 41 2.33 2.25 -2.94
CA ASN A 41 1.97 2.20 -4.36
C ASN A 41 0.46 2.11 -4.56
N GLN A 42 -0.24 1.30 -3.76
CA GLN A 42 -1.70 1.20 -3.82
C GLN A 42 -2.36 2.53 -3.47
N ARG A 43 -1.87 3.22 -2.45
CA ARG A 43 -2.38 4.54 -2.08
C ARG A 43 -2.21 5.54 -3.21
N ALA A 44 -1.05 5.55 -3.85
CA ALA A 44 -0.79 6.43 -4.99
C ALA A 44 -1.76 6.16 -6.13
N ILE A 45 -2.03 4.89 -6.42
CA ILE A 45 -3.01 4.50 -7.45
C ILE A 45 -4.42 4.96 -7.09
N TYR A 46 -4.83 4.78 -5.84
CA TYR A 46 -6.16 5.21 -5.39
C TYR A 46 -6.32 6.72 -5.44
N VAL A 47 -5.30 7.48 -5.04
CA VAL A 47 -5.31 8.94 -5.12
C VAL A 47 -5.43 9.38 -6.57
N GLU A 48 -4.68 8.76 -7.46
CA GLU A 48 -4.74 9.07 -8.90
C GLU A 48 -6.13 8.79 -9.46
N LYS A 49 -6.71 7.64 -9.16
CA LYS A 49 -8.07 7.28 -9.60
C LYS A 49 -9.12 8.21 -9.03
N PHE A 50 -8.99 8.56 -7.74
CA PHE A 50 -9.93 9.48 -7.09
C PHE A 50 -9.87 10.87 -7.74
N THR A 51 -8.67 11.36 -8.01
CA THR A 51 -8.46 12.66 -8.66
C THR A 51 -9.05 12.64 -10.07
N ALA A 52 -8.82 11.57 -10.83
CA ALA A 52 -9.40 11.42 -12.17
C ALA A 52 -10.92 11.39 -12.12
N MET A 53 -11.48 10.71 -11.12
CA MET A 53 -12.94 10.66 -10.94
C MET A 53 -13.50 12.04 -10.60
N GLN A 54 -12.86 12.79 -9.70
CA GLN A 54 -13.28 14.15 -9.36
C GLN A 54 -13.23 15.08 -10.57
N THR A 55 -12.20 14.96 -11.39
CA THR A 55 -12.07 15.72 -12.63
C THR A 55 -13.21 15.36 -13.59
N ALA A 56 -13.52 14.09 -13.74
CA ALA A 56 -14.61 13.63 -14.60
C ALA A 56 -15.97 14.13 -14.11
N VAL A 57 -16.22 14.08 -12.79
CA VAL A 57 -17.47 14.58 -12.21
C VAL A 57 -17.58 16.10 -12.41
N SER A 58 -16.50 16.85 -12.21
CA SER A 58 -16.48 18.29 -12.44
C SER A 58 -16.77 18.64 -13.89
N SER A 59 -16.16 17.91 -14.83
CA SER A 59 -16.43 18.11 -16.27
C SER A 59 -17.87 17.77 -16.62
N PHE A 60 -18.42 16.71 -16.05
CA PHE A 60 -19.80 16.30 -16.25
C PHE A 60 -20.76 17.37 -15.74
N ASN A 61 -20.49 17.94 -14.56
CA ASN A 61 -21.30 19.01 -14.00
C ASN A 61 -21.27 20.27 -14.87
N LYS A 62 -20.11 20.63 -15.41
CA LYS A 62 -19.98 21.78 -16.32
C LYS A 62 -20.75 21.55 -17.62
N THR A 63 -20.69 20.35 -18.14
CA THR A 63 -21.47 19.98 -19.32
C THR A 63 -22.97 20.06 -19.04
N GLY A 64 -23.40 19.60 -17.87
CA GLY A 64 -24.79 19.70 -17.45
C GLY A 64 -25.26 21.14 -17.34
N GLU A 65 -24.44 22.03 -16.74
CA GLU A 65 -24.72 23.47 -16.68
C GLU A 65 -24.82 24.09 -18.06
N PHE A 66 -23.91 23.73 -18.96
CA PHE A 66 -23.91 24.22 -20.35
C PHE A 66 -25.21 23.82 -21.06
N LEU A 67 -25.61 22.55 -20.92
CA LEU A 67 -26.85 22.05 -21.54
C LEU A 67 -28.07 22.75 -20.96
N ASP A 68 -28.08 22.99 -19.65
CA ASP A 68 -29.18 23.68 -18.97
C ASP A 68 -29.32 25.12 -19.49
N ASN A 69 -28.20 25.82 -19.61
CA ASN A 69 -28.20 27.19 -20.18
C ASN A 69 -28.64 27.20 -21.64
N LEU A 70 -28.23 26.20 -22.41
CA LEU A 70 -28.63 26.08 -23.82
C LEU A 70 -30.14 25.87 -23.94
N ILE A 71 -30.72 25.02 -23.11
CA ILE A 71 -32.17 24.78 -23.08
C ILE A 71 -32.94 26.05 -22.70
N LYS A 72 -32.46 26.75 -21.70
CA LYS A 72 -33.06 28.04 -21.27
C LYS A 72 -33.00 29.09 -22.37
N SER A 73 -31.86 29.17 -23.04
CA SER A 73 -31.69 30.09 -24.17
C SER A 73 -32.65 29.73 -25.31
N TRP A 74 -32.79 28.46 -25.59
CA TRP A 74 -33.71 28.00 -26.64
C TRP A 74 -35.15 28.31 -26.27
N ASN A 75 -35.57 28.03 -25.04
CA ASN A 75 -36.93 28.29 -24.61
C ASN A 75 -37.26 29.77 -24.59
N SER A 76 -36.29 30.66 -24.28
CA SER A 76 -36.56 32.11 -24.27
C SER A 76 -36.57 32.71 -25.67
N SER A 77 -36.00 32.04 -26.69
CA SER A 77 -36.09 32.53 -28.07
C SER A 77 -37.35 32.08 -28.81
N ASN A 78 -38.11 31.20 -28.18
CA ASN A 78 -39.40 30.75 -28.67
C ASN A 78 -40.52 31.45 -27.90
#